data_d19bca0ef7b3dbe0279ca3777283436d
#
_entry.id   d19bca0ef7b3dbe0279ca3777283436d
#
_cell.length_a   1.000
_cell.length_b   1.000
_cell.length_c   1.000
_cell.angle_alpha   90.00
_cell.angle_beta   90.00
_cell.angle_gamma   90.00
#
_symmetry.space_group_name_H-M   'P 1'
#
loop_
_entity.id
_entity.type
_entity.pdbx_description
1 polymer ?
#
loop_
_entity_poly.entity_id
_entity_poly.type
_entity_poly.pdbx_seq_one_letter_code
_entity_poly.pdbx_strand_id
1 'polypeptide(L)'
;MKRAGLGLLMLVAALPTFAALKQGDSAPQFKAQASLAGKEFTFSLADALKKGPVVVYFYPSAYTGGCNVQAHEFAVNYDKFAAAGASVVGVSLDNISRLNEFSADPEYCAGKLPVASDAKGDIAKSYDLQVITEYKGQSFLTMKDTRGKEIGHAAAERTTFIVTPDGKVAATIGGVAPKDNVMKALEAVQQLSQKKG
;
A
#
# COMPACT_ATOMS: atom_id res chain seq x y z
N MET A 1 49.41 -0.98 -45.13
CA MET A 1 49.25 -0.68 -43.71
C MET A 1 47.75 -0.66 -43.38
N LYS A 2 47.22 -1.77 -42.81
CA LYS A 2 45.78 -1.90 -42.45
C LYS A 2 45.61 -1.53 -40.97
N ARG A 3 44.88 -0.46 -40.66
CA ARG A 3 44.49 -0.08 -39.29
C ARG A 3 43.23 -0.81 -38.91
N ALA A 4 43.32 -1.75 -37.99
CA ALA A 4 42.20 -2.40 -37.36
C ALA A 4 41.64 -1.45 -36.27
N GLY A 5 40.44 -0.94 -36.48
CA GLY A 5 39.70 -0.17 -35.47
C GLY A 5 39.05 -1.13 -34.48
N LEU A 6 39.48 -1.10 -33.23
CA LEU A 6 38.89 -1.85 -32.13
C LEU A 6 37.66 -1.09 -31.63
N GLY A 7 36.46 -1.52 -32.03
CA GLY A 7 35.22 -0.98 -31.54
C GLY A 7 34.96 -1.41 -30.09
N LEU A 8 35.03 -0.48 -29.14
CA LEU A 8 34.68 -0.70 -27.74
C LEU A 8 33.15 -0.77 -27.61
N LEU A 9 32.60 -1.96 -27.46
CA LEU A 9 31.18 -2.18 -27.18
C LEU A 9 30.92 -1.78 -25.69
N MET A 10 30.35 -0.60 -25.46
CA MET A 10 29.90 -0.23 -24.14
C MET A 10 28.61 -1.01 -23.79
N LEU A 11 28.76 -1.98 -22.90
CA LEU A 11 27.64 -2.69 -22.29
C LEU A 11 26.98 -1.73 -21.29
N VAL A 12 25.85 -1.09 -21.68
CA VAL A 12 25.00 -0.29 -20.77
C VAL A 12 24.24 -1.29 -19.91
N ALA A 13 24.70 -1.51 -18.69
CA ALA A 13 23.94 -2.24 -17.69
C ALA A 13 22.71 -1.40 -17.32
N ALA A 14 21.53 -1.81 -17.77
CA ALA A 14 20.27 -1.24 -17.30
C ALA A 14 20.12 -1.58 -15.81
N LEU A 15 20.21 -0.58 -14.94
CA LEU A 15 19.89 -0.73 -13.53
C LEU A 15 18.37 -1.03 -13.44
N PRO A 16 17.96 -1.98 -12.61
CA PRO A 16 16.54 -2.24 -12.39
C PRO A 16 15.89 -0.98 -11.81
N THR A 17 15.04 -0.32 -12.58
CA THR A 17 14.16 0.72 -12.06
C THR A 17 13.04 0.00 -11.34
N PHE A 18 13.04 0.05 -10.01
CA PHE A 18 11.89 -0.37 -9.22
C PHE A 18 10.72 0.57 -9.57
N ALA A 19 9.79 0.06 -10.32
CA ALA A 19 8.54 0.73 -10.62
C ALA A 19 7.42 -0.16 -10.08
N ALA A 20 6.54 0.41 -9.24
CA ALA A 20 5.38 -0.30 -8.69
C ALA A 20 4.66 -1.15 -9.76
N LEU A 21 4.09 -2.28 -9.37
CA LEU A 21 3.31 -3.15 -10.25
C LEU A 21 2.29 -2.34 -11.06
N LYS A 22 2.09 -2.72 -12.31
CA LYS A 22 1.21 -2.03 -13.26
C LYS A 22 -0.09 -2.79 -13.49
N GLN A 23 -1.04 -2.13 -14.10
CA GLN A 23 -2.27 -2.78 -14.56
C GLN A 23 -1.95 -4.01 -15.43
N GLY A 24 -2.58 -5.13 -15.11
CA GLY A 24 -2.39 -6.42 -15.77
C GLY A 24 -1.37 -7.33 -15.09
N ASP A 25 -0.50 -6.80 -14.25
CA ASP A 25 0.46 -7.61 -13.51
C ASP A 25 -0.24 -8.54 -12.50
N SER A 26 0.39 -9.64 -12.15
CA SER A 26 -0.09 -10.51 -11.08
C SER A 26 0.24 -9.88 -9.73
N ALA A 27 -0.78 -9.69 -8.88
CA ALA A 27 -0.59 -9.23 -7.52
C ALA A 27 -0.01 -10.35 -6.65
N PRO A 28 1.14 -10.16 -6.01
CA PRO A 28 1.71 -11.13 -5.09
C PRO A 28 0.74 -11.47 -3.96
N GLN A 29 0.55 -12.76 -3.69
CA GLN A 29 -0.28 -13.22 -2.59
C GLN A 29 0.48 -13.09 -1.27
N PHE A 30 -0.23 -12.64 -0.23
CA PHE A 30 0.37 -12.53 1.09
C PHE A 30 -0.61 -12.89 2.20
N LYS A 31 -0.03 -13.28 3.34
CA LYS A 31 -0.70 -13.35 4.64
C LYS A 31 0.09 -12.48 5.61
N ALA A 32 -0.60 -11.71 6.43
CA ALA A 32 0.03 -10.84 7.40
C ALA A 32 -0.79 -10.80 8.69
N GLN A 33 -0.12 -10.57 9.81
CA GLN A 33 -0.78 -10.20 11.05
C GLN A 33 -1.44 -8.84 10.85
N ALA A 34 -2.70 -8.71 11.17
CA ALA A 34 -3.49 -7.51 10.96
C ALA A 34 -4.34 -7.19 12.18
N SER A 35 -4.82 -5.97 12.24
CA SER A 35 -5.74 -5.50 13.28
C SER A 35 -6.96 -4.84 12.68
N LEU A 36 -8.12 -5.11 13.27
CA LEU A 36 -9.39 -4.44 12.99
C LEU A 36 -10.07 -4.09 14.32
N ALA A 37 -10.39 -2.82 14.51
CA ALA A 37 -10.95 -2.33 15.77
C ALA A 37 -10.14 -2.75 17.02
N GLY A 38 -8.81 -2.77 16.91
CA GLY A 38 -7.91 -3.16 17.98
C GLY A 38 -7.77 -4.68 18.20
N LYS A 39 -8.45 -5.50 17.40
CA LYS A 39 -8.40 -6.96 17.50
C LYS A 39 -7.53 -7.58 16.41
N GLU A 40 -6.57 -8.38 16.83
CA GLU A 40 -5.63 -9.06 15.93
C GLU A 40 -6.27 -10.24 15.21
N PHE A 41 -5.87 -10.41 13.96
CA PHE A 41 -6.22 -11.56 13.14
C PHE A 41 -5.17 -11.76 12.04
N THR A 42 -5.25 -12.88 11.31
CA THR A 42 -4.43 -13.08 10.11
C THR A 42 -5.22 -12.64 8.89
N PHE A 43 -4.76 -11.59 8.21
CA PHE A 43 -5.28 -11.22 6.90
C PHE A 43 -4.68 -12.12 5.81
N SER A 44 -5.50 -12.56 4.87
CA SER A 44 -5.09 -13.31 3.67
C SER A 44 -5.67 -12.64 2.43
N LEU A 45 -4.81 -12.18 1.51
CA LEU A 45 -5.27 -11.58 0.26
C LEU A 45 -6.07 -12.59 -0.57
N ALA A 46 -5.61 -13.85 -0.65
CA ALA A 46 -6.31 -14.89 -1.39
C ALA A 46 -7.73 -15.15 -0.87
N ASP A 47 -7.94 -15.08 0.45
CA ASP A 47 -9.27 -15.28 1.02
C ASP A 47 -10.16 -14.05 0.86
N ALA A 48 -9.59 -12.86 0.89
CA ALA A 48 -10.30 -11.61 0.62
C ALA A 48 -10.78 -11.55 -0.85
N LEU A 49 -9.95 -11.95 -1.80
CA LEU A 49 -10.24 -11.96 -3.24
C LEU A 49 -11.39 -12.92 -3.61
N LYS A 50 -11.66 -13.96 -2.82
CA LYS A 50 -12.83 -14.84 -3.01
C LYS A 50 -14.17 -14.11 -2.84
N LYS A 51 -14.15 -12.98 -2.11
CA LYS A 51 -15.36 -12.16 -1.81
C LYS A 51 -15.55 -11.01 -2.80
N GLY A 52 -14.52 -10.60 -3.53
CA GLY A 52 -14.54 -9.50 -4.47
C GLY A 52 -13.17 -8.83 -4.65
N PRO A 53 -13.11 -7.71 -5.38
CA PRO A 53 -11.88 -6.92 -5.49
C PRO A 53 -11.37 -6.46 -4.12
N VAL A 54 -10.05 -6.31 -4.01
CA VAL A 54 -9.39 -5.83 -2.79
C VAL A 54 -8.60 -4.57 -3.12
N VAL A 55 -8.83 -3.52 -2.35
CA VAL A 55 -8.00 -2.32 -2.32
C VAL A 55 -6.88 -2.55 -1.31
N VAL A 56 -5.66 -2.73 -1.80
CA VAL A 56 -4.46 -2.85 -0.97
C VAL A 56 -3.74 -1.52 -0.99
N TYR A 57 -3.77 -0.75 0.11
CA TYR A 57 -3.08 0.53 0.18
C TYR A 57 -1.86 0.46 1.10
N PHE A 58 -0.68 0.71 0.52
CA PHE A 58 0.56 0.87 1.27
C PHE A 58 0.69 2.31 1.73
N TYR A 59 1.13 2.50 2.98
CA TYR A 59 1.33 3.81 3.56
C TYR A 59 2.58 3.82 4.47
N PRO A 60 3.28 4.97 4.59
CA PRO A 60 4.54 5.09 5.33
C PRO A 60 4.48 4.63 6.78
N SER A 61 3.59 5.21 7.59
CA SER A 61 3.43 4.81 9.00
C SER A 61 2.13 5.36 9.58
N ALA A 62 1.51 4.60 10.47
CA ALA A 62 0.38 5.04 11.27
C ALA A 62 0.71 6.30 12.08
N TYR A 63 -0.29 7.13 12.32
CA TYR A 63 -0.18 8.39 13.06
C TYR A 63 0.75 9.44 12.44
N THR A 64 0.98 9.39 11.12
CA THR A 64 1.64 10.49 10.39
C THR A 64 0.63 11.27 9.57
N GLY A 65 0.83 12.59 9.40
CA GLY A 65 -0.20 13.49 8.88
C GLY A 65 -0.91 13.00 7.62
N GLY A 66 -0.16 12.66 6.56
CA GLY A 66 -0.76 12.17 5.32
C GLY A 66 -1.38 10.77 5.44
N CYS A 67 -0.89 9.92 6.35
CA CYS A 67 -1.45 8.58 6.56
C CYS A 67 -2.75 8.65 7.37
N ASN A 68 -2.82 9.57 8.34
CA ASN A 68 -4.04 9.86 9.10
C ASN A 68 -5.17 10.32 8.16
N VAL A 69 -4.87 11.26 7.24
CA VAL A 69 -5.83 11.72 6.23
C VAL A 69 -6.27 10.56 5.34
N GLN A 70 -5.35 9.72 4.88
CA GLN A 70 -5.69 8.60 4.00
C GLN A 70 -6.58 7.57 4.72
N ALA A 71 -6.23 7.18 5.94
CA ALA A 71 -7.02 6.23 6.73
C ALA A 71 -8.43 6.78 7.03
N HIS A 72 -8.52 8.04 7.45
CA HIS A 72 -9.80 8.72 7.66
C HIS A 72 -10.68 8.71 6.40
N GLU A 73 -10.12 9.09 5.26
CA GLU A 73 -10.87 9.12 3.99
C GLU A 73 -11.32 7.71 3.55
N PHE A 74 -10.51 6.67 3.78
CA PHE A 74 -10.97 5.29 3.57
C PHE A 74 -12.09 4.91 4.54
N ALA A 75 -11.99 5.28 5.81
CA ALA A 75 -12.99 4.95 6.82
C ALA A 75 -14.35 5.62 6.54
N VAL A 76 -14.38 6.91 6.17
CA VAL A 76 -15.62 7.64 5.85
C VAL A 76 -16.25 7.17 4.53
N ASN A 77 -15.47 6.64 3.60
CA ASN A 77 -15.96 6.10 2.34
C ASN A 77 -16.10 4.57 2.34
N TYR A 78 -15.86 3.90 3.48
CA TYR A 78 -15.83 2.44 3.57
C TYR A 78 -17.09 1.78 2.99
N ASP A 79 -18.26 2.30 3.33
CA ASP A 79 -19.53 1.75 2.88
C ASP A 79 -19.72 1.87 1.35
N LYS A 80 -19.08 2.86 0.70
CA LYS A 80 -19.09 2.99 -0.77
C LYS A 80 -18.20 1.95 -1.43
N PHE A 81 -17.05 1.61 -0.84
CA PHE A 81 -16.22 0.50 -1.30
C PHE A 81 -16.96 -0.83 -1.16
N ALA A 82 -17.60 -1.07 -0.01
CA ALA A 82 -18.40 -2.26 0.25
C ALA A 82 -19.59 -2.38 -0.73
N ALA A 83 -20.31 -1.29 -0.99
CA ALA A 83 -21.41 -1.25 -1.96
C ALA A 83 -20.95 -1.55 -3.40
N ALA A 84 -19.71 -1.20 -3.75
CA ALA A 84 -19.10 -1.58 -5.02
C ALA A 84 -18.48 -3.00 -5.01
N GLY A 85 -18.71 -3.78 -3.94
CA GLY A 85 -18.27 -5.16 -3.78
C GLY A 85 -16.79 -5.32 -3.44
N ALA A 86 -16.09 -4.25 -3.01
CA ALA A 86 -14.68 -4.30 -2.69
C ALA A 86 -14.43 -4.25 -1.18
N SER A 87 -13.38 -4.94 -0.74
CA SER A 87 -12.79 -4.78 0.59
C SER A 87 -11.54 -3.90 0.53
N VAL A 88 -11.16 -3.31 1.68
CA VAL A 88 -9.99 -2.44 1.81
C VAL A 88 -9.08 -2.99 2.89
N VAL A 89 -7.76 -2.96 2.66
CA VAL A 89 -6.74 -3.27 3.67
C VAL A 89 -5.57 -2.30 3.55
N GLY A 90 -5.13 -1.73 4.66
CA GLY A 90 -3.89 -0.96 4.74
C GLY A 90 -2.71 -1.87 5.06
N VAL A 91 -1.54 -1.54 4.52
CA VAL A 91 -0.30 -2.27 4.79
C VAL A 91 0.81 -1.26 5.10
N SER A 92 1.50 -1.43 6.21
CA SER A 92 2.65 -0.61 6.58
C SER A 92 3.70 -1.43 7.32
N LEU A 93 4.88 -0.85 7.51
CA LEU A 93 5.95 -1.50 8.28
C LEU A 93 5.78 -1.33 9.81
N ASP A 94 4.70 -0.71 10.24
CA ASP A 94 4.37 -0.61 11.66
C ASP A 94 4.21 -2.00 12.30
N ASN A 95 4.62 -2.13 13.56
CA ASN A 95 4.36 -3.34 14.34
C ASN A 95 2.86 -3.47 14.69
N ILE A 96 2.45 -4.69 15.04
CA ILE A 96 1.04 -4.97 15.29
C ILE A 96 0.47 -4.19 16.48
N SER A 97 1.27 -3.91 17.52
CA SER A 97 0.81 -3.13 18.67
C SER A 97 0.40 -1.71 18.28
N ARG A 98 1.20 -1.05 17.40
CA ARG A 98 0.88 0.27 16.87
C ARG A 98 -0.36 0.22 15.97
N LEU A 99 -0.52 -0.84 15.18
CA LEU A 99 -1.69 -1.04 14.33
C LEU A 99 -2.95 -1.35 15.12
N ASN A 100 -2.87 -1.99 16.29
CA ASN A 100 -4.00 -2.19 17.20
C ASN A 100 -4.58 -0.84 17.65
N GLU A 101 -3.70 0.08 18.08
CA GLU A 101 -4.11 1.43 18.45
C GLU A 101 -4.74 2.15 17.24
N PHE A 102 -4.08 2.11 16.06
CA PHE A 102 -4.51 2.84 14.87
C PHE A 102 -5.84 2.32 14.27
N SER A 103 -6.04 1.01 14.25
CA SER A 103 -7.27 0.41 13.73
C SER A 103 -8.49 0.72 14.58
N ALA A 104 -8.30 0.90 15.90
CA ALA A 104 -9.37 1.23 16.84
C ALA A 104 -9.63 2.73 16.93
N ASP A 105 -8.69 3.57 16.49
CA ASP A 105 -8.76 5.02 16.65
C ASP A 105 -9.96 5.60 15.87
N PRO A 106 -10.92 6.27 16.55
CA PRO A 106 -12.13 6.77 15.93
C PRO A 106 -11.88 7.89 14.90
N GLU A 107 -10.76 8.61 14.99
CA GLU A 107 -10.42 9.70 14.07
C GLU A 107 -9.83 9.18 12.76
N TYR A 108 -9.25 7.95 12.74
CA TYR A 108 -8.54 7.45 11.56
C TYR A 108 -9.19 6.23 10.96
N CYS A 109 -8.90 5.02 11.45
CA CYS A 109 -9.51 3.80 10.90
C CYS A 109 -10.94 3.55 11.38
N ALA A 110 -11.35 4.20 12.48
CA ALA A 110 -12.69 4.17 13.06
C ALA A 110 -13.25 2.75 13.31
N GLY A 111 -12.40 1.77 13.57
CA GLY A 111 -12.79 0.37 13.72
C GLY A 111 -13.32 -0.29 12.44
N LYS A 112 -13.26 0.38 11.29
CA LYS A 112 -13.79 -0.11 10.00
C LYS A 112 -12.74 -0.70 9.08
N LEU A 113 -11.50 -0.20 9.16
CA LEU A 113 -10.42 -0.58 8.25
C LEU A 113 -9.48 -1.59 8.89
N PRO A 114 -9.29 -2.79 8.30
CA PRO A 114 -8.18 -3.63 8.66
C PRO A 114 -6.85 -3.01 8.23
N VAL A 115 -5.86 -3.08 9.10
CA VAL A 115 -4.48 -2.68 8.83
C VAL A 115 -3.53 -3.82 9.15
N ALA A 116 -2.63 -4.14 8.22
CA ALA A 116 -1.73 -5.28 8.25
C ALA A 116 -0.28 -4.85 8.44
N SER A 117 0.47 -5.60 9.23
CA SER A 117 1.87 -5.39 9.54
C SER A 117 2.76 -6.08 8.53
N ASP A 118 3.59 -5.31 7.85
CA ASP A 118 4.71 -5.75 7.02
C ASP A 118 6.04 -5.29 7.63
N ALA A 119 6.28 -5.67 8.89
CA ALA A 119 7.40 -5.14 9.69
C ALA A 119 8.79 -5.29 9.04
N LYS A 120 8.95 -6.21 8.07
CA LYS A 120 10.21 -6.42 7.32
C LYS A 120 10.21 -5.74 5.96
N GLY A 121 9.06 -5.23 5.50
CA GLY A 121 8.90 -4.63 4.18
C GLY A 121 8.92 -5.65 3.03
N ASP A 122 8.72 -6.94 3.33
CA ASP A 122 8.79 -7.99 2.31
C ASP A 122 7.56 -7.97 1.39
N ILE A 123 6.38 -7.63 1.95
CA ILE A 123 5.15 -7.49 1.15
C ILE A 123 5.30 -6.27 0.23
N ALA A 124 5.72 -5.11 0.77
CA ALA A 124 5.95 -3.90 -0.03
C ALA A 124 6.92 -4.15 -1.19
N LYS A 125 8.06 -4.80 -0.91
CA LYS A 125 9.05 -5.17 -1.94
C LYS A 125 8.48 -6.12 -2.99
N SER A 126 7.62 -7.06 -2.61
CA SER A 126 6.99 -7.97 -3.58
C SER A 126 6.04 -7.27 -4.55
N TYR A 127 5.53 -6.08 -4.17
CA TYR A 127 4.73 -5.19 -5.02
C TYR A 127 5.60 -4.16 -5.77
N ASP A 128 6.91 -4.39 -5.83
CA ASP A 128 7.92 -3.50 -6.44
C ASP A 128 7.91 -2.08 -5.83
N LEU A 129 7.50 -1.94 -4.57
CA LEU A 129 7.54 -0.67 -3.85
C LEU A 129 8.89 -0.45 -3.19
N GLN A 130 9.34 0.79 -3.18
CA GLN A 130 10.51 1.19 -2.41
C GLN A 130 10.20 1.16 -0.91
N VAL A 131 11.16 0.61 -0.15
CA VAL A 131 11.20 0.71 1.29
C VAL A 131 12.32 1.68 1.63
N ILE A 132 11.95 2.86 2.15
CA ILE A 132 12.84 3.99 2.38
C ILE A 132 13.04 4.24 3.88
N THR A 133 14.25 4.64 4.24
CA THR A 133 14.59 5.02 5.63
C THR A 133 14.58 6.52 5.84
N GLU A 134 14.49 7.29 4.74
CA GLU A 134 14.55 8.76 4.78
C GLU A 134 13.54 9.38 3.80
N TYR A 135 12.94 10.50 4.21
CA TYR A 135 12.05 11.30 3.37
C TYR A 135 12.33 12.80 3.63
N LYS A 136 12.65 13.55 2.57
CA LYS A 136 12.95 15.00 2.60
C LYS A 136 13.99 15.38 3.66
N GLY A 137 15.06 14.58 3.77
CA GLY A 137 16.14 14.82 4.73
C GLY A 137 15.83 14.43 6.18
N GLN A 138 14.70 13.78 6.43
CA GLN A 138 14.32 13.29 7.75
C GLN A 138 14.28 11.76 7.76
N SER A 139 14.96 11.16 8.75
CA SER A 139 14.97 9.70 8.91
C SER A 139 13.70 9.22 9.58
N PHE A 140 13.03 8.23 8.98
CA PHE A 140 11.90 7.54 9.60
C PHE A 140 12.26 6.84 10.92
N LEU A 141 13.54 6.49 11.12
CA LEU A 141 13.99 5.83 12.35
C LEU A 141 13.93 6.74 13.59
N THR A 142 14.06 8.05 13.38
CA THR A 142 14.06 9.06 14.46
C THR A 142 12.91 10.06 14.35
N MET A 143 12.14 10.00 13.26
CA MET A 143 10.97 10.85 13.07
C MET A 143 9.90 10.53 14.10
N LYS A 144 9.25 11.56 14.62
CA LYS A 144 8.12 11.42 15.54
C LYS A 144 6.80 11.53 14.78
N ASP A 145 5.85 10.71 15.20
CA ASP A 145 4.47 10.76 14.74
C ASP A 145 3.71 11.97 15.34
N THR A 146 2.45 12.15 14.96
CA THR A 146 1.60 13.26 15.43
C THR A 146 1.34 13.23 16.94
N ARG A 147 1.64 12.12 17.62
CA ARG A 147 1.53 11.94 19.07
C ARG A 147 2.87 12.13 19.79
N GLY A 148 3.94 12.46 19.05
CA GLY A 148 5.30 12.62 19.57
C GLY A 148 6.05 11.30 19.82
N LYS A 149 5.50 10.13 19.45
CA LYS A 149 6.15 8.83 19.52
C LYS A 149 7.05 8.61 18.30
N GLU A 150 8.22 8.02 18.49
CA GLU A 150 9.11 7.65 17.38
C GLU A 150 8.46 6.62 16.46
N ILE A 151 8.69 6.76 15.15
CA ILE A 151 8.28 5.79 14.15
C ILE A 151 9.15 4.54 14.26
N GLY A 152 10.48 4.70 14.25
CA GLY A 152 11.46 3.67 14.59
C GLY A 152 11.65 2.57 13.51
N HIS A 153 11.09 2.73 12.31
CA HIS A 153 11.21 1.76 11.21
C HIS A 153 11.25 2.46 9.85
N ALA A 154 11.67 1.74 8.82
CA ALA A 154 11.59 2.19 7.43
C ALA A 154 10.12 2.31 6.98
N ALA A 155 9.87 2.98 5.88
CA ALA A 155 8.54 3.23 5.36
C ALA A 155 8.36 2.68 3.94
N ALA A 156 7.19 2.14 3.64
CA ALA A 156 6.81 1.82 2.27
C ALA A 156 6.36 3.09 1.53
N GLU A 157 6.62 3.14 0.24
CA GLU A 157 6.08 4.17 -0.64
C GLU A 157 4.56 4.14 -0.65
N ARG A 158 3.92 5.34 -0.58
CA ARG A 158 2.46 5.44 -0.62
C ARG A 158 1.93 5.06 -2.00
N THR A 159 1.38 3.87 -2.11
CA THR A 159 0.79 3.35 -3.35
C THR A 159 -0.42 2.48 -3.03
N THR A 160 -1.48 2.64 -3.80
CA THR A 160 -2.71 1.84 -3.68
C THR A 160 -2.88 0.99 -4.93
N PHE A 161 -3.14 -0.30 -4.72
CA PHE A 161 -3.45 -1.26 -5.77
C PHE A 161 -4.90 -1.71 -5.66
N ILE A 162 -5.58 -1.80 -6.79
CA ILE A 162 -6.88 -2.47 -6.90
C ILE A 162 -6.61 -3.85 -7.46
N VAL A 163 -6.86 -4.89 -6.68
CA VAL A 163 -6.62 -6.29 -7.07
C VAL A 163 -7.96 -6.96 -7.35
N THR A 164 -8.10 -7.56 -8.52
CA THR A 164 -9.32 -8.28 -8.94
C THR A 164 -9.31 -9.73 -8.44
N PRO A 165 -10.47 -10.42 -8.37
CA PRO A 165 -10.60 -11.80 -7.87
C PRO A 165 -9.68 -12.82 -8.56
N ASP A 166 -9.28 -12.59 -9.82
CA ASP A 166 -8.33 -13.40 -10.57
C ASP A 166 -6.85 -13.11 -10.18
N GLY A 167 -6.62 -12.27 -9.17
CA GLY A 167 -5.29 -11.92 -8.67
C GLY A 167 -4.52 -10.94 -9.55
N LYS A 168 -5.19 -10.17 -10.40
CA LYS A 168 -4.56 -9.18 -11.26
C LYS A 168 -4.70 -7.77 -10.69
N VAL A 169 -3.68 -6.94 -10.93
CA VAL A 169 -3.74 -5.49 -10.65
C VAL A 169 -4.62 -4.83 -11.70
N ALA A 170 -5.75 -4.26 -11.30
CA ALA A 170 -6.63 -3.49 -12.17
C ALA A 170 -6.24 -2.01 -12.24
N ALA A 171 -5.67 -1.47 -11.18
CA ALA A 171 -5.17 -0.10 -11.12
C ALA A 171 -4.06 0.04 -10.09
N THR A 172 -3.12 0.95 -10.36
CA THR A 172 -2.05 1.38 -9.46
C THR A 172 -2.12 2.89 -9.30
N ILE A 173 -2.21 3.37 -8.07
CA ILE A 173 -2.42 4.78 -7.73
C ILE A 173 -1.30 5.22 -6.76
N GLY A 174 -0.34 5.95 -7.27
CA GLY A 174 0.79 6.52 -6.53
C GLY A 174 1.02 7.98 -6.90
N GLY A 175 1.91 8.68 -6.20
CA GLY A 175 2.35 10.03 -6.55
C GLY A 175 1.29 11.12 -6.41
N VAL A 176 0.18 10.88 -5.70
CA VAL A 176 -0.93 11.82 -5.51
C VAL A 176 -1.14 12.13 -4.03
N ALA A 177 -1.89 13.21 -3.72
CA ALA A 177 -2.25 13.53 -2.35
C ALA A 177 -3.05 12.40 -1.69
N PRO A 178 -2.96 12.23 -0.35
CA PRO A 178 -3.61 11.14 0.37
C PRO A 178 -5.11 11.02 0.10
N LYS A 179 -5.85 12.13 0.09
CA LYS A 179 -7.28 12.17 -0.22
C LYS A 179 -7.57 11.77 -1.65
N ASP A 180 -6.82 12.31 -2.62
CA ASP A 180 -6.99 11.99 -4.04
C ASP A 180 -6.69 10.50 -4.32
N ASN A 181 -5.74 9.90 -3.58
CA ASN A 181 -5.44 8.49 -3.66
C ASN A 181 -6.68 7.65 -3.34
N VAL A 182 -7.41 7.98 -2.27
CA VAL A 182 -8.63 7.28 -1.86
C VAL A 182 -9.75 7.50 -2.88
N MET A 183 -9.96 8.72 -3.34
CA MET A 183 -11.03 9.03 -4.31
C MET A 183 -10.81 8.31 -5.65
N LYS A 184 -9.57 8.30 -6.15
CA LYS A 184 -9.19 7.53 -7.35
C LYS A 184 -9.37 6.03 -7.15
N ALA A 185 -9.06 5.49 -5.97
CA ALA A 185 -9.29 4.09 -5.66
C ALA A 185 -10.79 3.74 -5.67
N LEU A 186 -11.63 4.61 -5.09
CA LEU A 186 -13.08 4.42 -5.10
C LEU A 186 -13.64 4.45 -6.54
N GLU A 187 -13.23 5.43 -7.34
CA GLU A 187 -13.62 5.51 -8.75
C GLU A 187 -13.23 4.24 -9.52
N ALA A 188 -12.00 3.77 -9.37
CA ALA A 188 -11.52 2.56 -10.04
C ALA A 188 -12.36 1.32 -9.65
N VAL A 189 -12.70 1.16 -8.37
CA VAL A 189 -13.55 0.05 -7.90
C VAL A 189 -14.97 0.16 -8.46
N GLN A 190 -15.56 1.36 -8.48
CA GLN A 190 -16.90 1.59 -9.05
C GLN A 190 -16.94 1.27 -10.54
N GLN A 191 -15.92 1.66 -11.31
CA GLN A 191 -15.79 1.31 -12.71
C GLN A 191 -15.70 -0.21 -12.94
N LEU A 192 -15.01 -0.95 -12.07
CA LEU A 192 -14.95 -2.40 -12.11
C LEU A 192 -16.32 -3.06 -11.87
N SER A 193 -17.11 -2.51 -10.93
CA SER A 193 -18.43 -3.05 -10.63
C SER A 193 -19.42 -2.84 -11.79
N GLN A 194 -19.34 -1.69 -12.48
CA GLN A 194 -20.21 -1.39 -13.65
C GLN A 194 -19.92 -2.27 -14.88
N LYS A 195 -18.68 -2.74 -15.04
CA LYS A 195 -18.31 -3.62 -16.17
C LYS A 195 -18.76 -5.08 -15.99
N LYS A 196 -19.22 -5.44 -14.78
CA LYS A 196 -19.67 -6.80 -14.46
C LYS A 196 -21.20 -6.99 -14.58
N GLY A 197 -21.96 -5.90 -14.69
CA GLY A 197 -23.43 -5.90 -14.92
C GLY A 197 -23.73 -5.72 -16.39
#